data_a3286afafbc08491907efeeea1a2fdb4
#
_entry.id   a3286afafbc08491907efeeea1a2fdb4
#
_cell.length_a   1.000
_cell.length_b   1.000
_cell.length_c   1.000
_cell.angle_alpha   90.00
_cell.angle_beta   90.00
_cell.angle_gamma   90.00
#
_symmetry.space_group_name_H-M   'P 1'
#
loop_
_entity.id
_entity.type
_entity.pdbx_description
1 polymer ?
#
loop_
_entity_poly.entity_id
_entity_poly.type
_entity_poly.pdbx_seq_one_letter_code
_entity_poly.pdbx_strand_id
1 'polypeptide(L)'
;VREYAYLLDVTVRFEADQVQDERGTTKDGQKIYTLGDVYPHADMVTYPSSIEGFGNAFLEAVYYKRLILVNNYSIYEVDIKPKGFHTLWFDGFISNNTLNAVRNALKHPELTHEWAETNYQLAKRYFSYTILERRLESIVADCLGYQI
;
A
#
# COMPACT_ATOMS: atom_id res chain seq x y z
N VAL A 1 8.49 14.76 -11.23
CA VAL A 1 8.08 13.45 -11.86
C VAL A 1 7.88 13.65 -13.36
N ARG A 2 7.06 14.61 -13.85
CA ARG A 2 6.77 14.81 -15.29
C ARG A 2 8.02 14.98 -16.15
N GLU A 3 8.96 15.80 -15.71
CA GLU A 3 10.22 16.07 -16.41
C GLU A 3 11.08 14.80 -16.54
N TYR A 4 11.21 14.02 -15.45
CA TYR A 4 11.95 12.76 -15.48
C TYR A 4 11.25 11.69 -16.33
N ALA A 5 9.93 11.62 -16.31
CA ALA A 5 9.19 10.72 -17.16
C ALA A 5 9.46 11.01 -18.64
N TYR A 6 9.46 12.29 -19.02
CA TYR A 6 9.80 12.72 -20.38
C TYR A 6 11.25 12.37 -20.76
N LEU A 7 12.22 12.67 -19.89
CA LEU A 7 13.64 12.36 -20.14
C LEU A 7 13.93 10.86 -20.27
N LEU A 8 13.15 10.02 -19.58
CA LEU A 8 13.35 8.57 -19.57
C LEU A 8 12.43 7.82 -20.56
N ASP A 9 11.66 8.56 -21.37
CA ASP A 9 10.65 8.00 -22.30
C ASP A 9 9.67 7.03 -21.60
N VAL A 10 9.22 7.41 -20.39
CA VAL A 10 8.27 6.64 -19.60
C VAL A 10 6.89 7.28 -19.68
N THR A 11 5.89 6.51 -20.10
CA THR A 11 4.50 6.95 -20.09
C THR A 11 3.99 7.08 -18.66
N VAL A 12 3.65 8.31 -18.24
CA VAL A 12 3.05 8.59 -16.92
C VAL A 12 1.74 9.31 -17.09
N ARG A 13 0.71 8.83 -16.38
CA ARG A 13 -0.59 9.47 -16.27
C ARG A 13 -0.76 10.04 -14.86
N PHE A 14 -1.37 11.21 -14.77
CA PHE A 14 -1.67 11.89 -13.50
C PHE A 14 -3.18 12.04 -13.42
N GLU A 15 -3.81 11.15 -12.66
CA GLU A 15 -5.26 10.95 -12.65
C GLU A 15 -5.93 11.51 -11.38
N ALA A 16 -5.29 12.50 -10.73
CA ALA A 16 -5.79 13.05 -9.46
C ALA A 16 -7.24 13.58 -9.55
N ASP A 17 -7.62 14.12 -10.70
CA ASP A 17 -8.97 14.66 -10.90
C ASP A 17 -10.02 13.57 -11.24
N GLN A 18 -9.56 12.39 -11.68
CA GLN A 18 -10.41 11.28 -12.09
C GLN A 18 -10.49 10.15 -11.05
N VAL A 19 -9.75 10.24 -9.96
CA VAL A 19 -9.80 9.26 -8.85
C VAL A 19 -10.21 10.00 -7.58
N GLN A 20 -11.39 9.69 -7.07
CA GLN A 20 -12.00 10.33 -5.90
C GLN A 20 -12.63 9.27 -4.98
N ASP A 21 -13.14 9.70 -3.83
CA ASP A 21 -13.77 8.79 -2.85
C ASP A 21 -15.06 8.17 -3.38
N GLU A 22 -15.78 8.88 -4.26
CA GLU A 22 -17.03 8.41 -4.84
C GLU A 22 -16.99 8.46 -6.37
N ARG A 23 -17.63 7.47 -6.99
CA ARG A 23 -17.84 7.44 -8.45
C ARG A 23 -18.74 8.59 -8.88
N GLY A 24 -18.46 9.17 -10.03
CA GLY A 24 -19.26 10.27 -10.56
C GLY A 24 -18.86 10.67 -11.97
N THR A 25 -19.13 11.92 -12.27
CA THR A 25 -18.76 12.54 -13.54
C THR A 25 -18.29 13.97 -13.28
N THR A 26 -17.18 14.35 -13.87
CA THR A 26 -16.68 15.72 -13.83
C THR A 26 -17.63 16.68 -14.56
N LYS A 27 -17.44 17.99 -14.37
CA LYS A 27 -18.21 19.03 -15.10
C LYS A 27 -18.06 18.91 -16.62
N ASP A 28 -16.96 18.37 -17.09
CA ASP A 28 -16.65 18.19 -18.52
C ASP A 28 -17.08 16.81 -19.04
N GLY A 29 -17.87 16.05 -18.28
CA GLY A 29 -18.44 14.76 -18.69
C GLY A 29 -17.50 13.57 -18.59
N GLN A 30 -16.33 13.70 -17.98
CA GLN A 30 -15.39 12.59 -17.78
C GLN A 30 -15.79 11.76 -16.57
N LYS A 31 -15.57 10.45 -16.64
CA LYS A 31 -15.85 9.54 -15.52
C LYS A 31 -14.89 9.76 -14.37
N ILE A 32 -15.43 9.73 -13.16
CA ILE A 32 -14.69 9.69 -11.90
C ILE A 32 -14.73 8.25 -11.38
N TYR A 33 -13.56 7.73 -11.04
CA TYR A 33 -13.33 6.40 -10.51
C TYR A 33 -12.97 6.47 -9.02
N THR A 34 -13.13 5.36 -8.33
CA THR A 34 -12.62 5.20 -6.96
C THR A 34 -11.30 4.42 -6.97
N LEU A 35 -10.59 4.40 -5.85
CA LEU A 35 -9.42 3.55 -5.67
C LEU A 35 -9.77 2.08 -5.92
N GLY A 36 -10.99 1.65 -5.56
CA GLY A 36 -11.50 0.32 -5.84
C GLY A 36 -11.62 -0.04 -7.31
N ASP A 37 -11.73 0.96 -8.18
CA ASP A 37 -11.73 0.75 -9.64
C ASP A 37 -10.31 0.68 -10.21
N VAL A 38 -9.33 1.33 -9.56
CA VAL A 38 -7.96 1.46 -10.09
C VAL A 38 -7.03 0.34 -9.60
N TYR A 39 -7.04 0.06 -8.31
CA TYR A 39 -6.14 -0.95 -7.72
C TYR A 39 -6.23 -2.34 -8.38
N PRO A 40 -7.41 -2.86 -8.76
CA PRO A 40 -7.50 -4.18 -9.42
C PRO A 40 -6.75 -4.30 -10.74
N HIS A 41 -6.43 -3.18 -11.37
CA HIS A 41 -5.71 -3.13 -12.65
C HIS A 41 -4.20 -2.88 -12.48
N ALA A 42 -3.72 -2.68 -11.25
CA ALA A 42 -2.31 -2.49 -10.99
C ALA A 42 -1.57 -3.83 -10.88
N ASP A 43 -0.46 -4.00 -11.60
CA ASP A 43 0.45 -5.14 -11.42
C ASP A 43 1.28 -4.98 -10.14
N MET A 44 1.60 -3.74 -9.79
CA MET A 44 2.37 -3.37 -8.61
C MET A 44 2.00 -1.97 -8.15
N VAL A 45 2.00 -1.77 -6.83
CA VAL A 45 1.86 -0.45 -6.21
C VAL A 45 3.20 -0.01 -5.66
N THR A 46 3.61 1.21 -5.99
CA THR A 46 4.84 1.81 -5.45
C THR A 46 4.52 2.80 -4.34
N TYR A 47 5.21 2.65 -3.22
CA TYR A 47 5.06 3.51 -2.05
C TYR A 47 6.42 4.10 -1.64
N PRO A 48 6.89 5.16 -2.34
CA PRO A 48 8.26 5.65 -2.21
C PRO A 48 8.46 6.66 -1.09
N SER A 49 7.45 6.94 -0.27
CA SER A 49 7.54 7.90 0.82
C SER A 49 8.66 7.54 1.80
N SER A 50 9.46 8.54 2.18
CA SER A 50 10.52 8.38 3.16
C SER A 50 10.09 8.73 4.59
N ILE A 51 9.00 9.47 4.74
CA ILE A 51 8.43 9.84 6.05
C ILE A 51 6.93 9.61 5.98
N GLU A 52 6.45 8.76 6.88
CA GLU A 52 5.03 8.42 6.98
C GLU A 52 4.65 8.23 8.45
N GLY A 53 3.38 8.48 8.78
CA GLY A 53 2.79 8.05 10.02
C GLY A 53 2.68 6.53 10.04
N PHE A 54 1.53 6.00 9.64
CA PHE A 54 1.36 4.56 9.47
C PHE A 54 1.52 4.13 7.99
N GLY A 55 0.98 4.92 7.06
CA GLY A 55 0.95 4.62 5.63
C GLY A 55 -0.34 3.92 5.20
N ASN A 56 -1.46 4.63 5.18
CA ASN A 56 -2.76 4.06 4.77
C ASN A 56 -2.71 3.44 3.38
N ALA A 57 -1.99 4.05 2.44
CA ALA A 57 -1.83 3.52 1.09
C ALA A 57 -1.15 2.13 1.07
N PHE A 58 -0.33 1.79 2.07
CA PHE A 58 0.18 0.44 2.24
C PHE A 58 -0.95 -0.55 2.52
N LEU A 59 -1.85 -0.23 3.47
CA LEU A 59 -3.00 -1.10 3.78
C LEU A 59 -4.00 -1.19 2.63
N GLU A 60 -4.19 -0.12 1.87
CA GLU A 60 -5.01 -0.14 0.67
C GLU A 60 -4.45 -1.13 -0.37
N ALA A 61 -3.14 -1.07 -0.67
CA ALA A 61 -2.50 -2.01 -1.57
C ALA A 61 -2.63 -3.46 -1.09
N VAL A 62 -2.50 -3.70 0.22
CA VAL A 62 -2.72 -5.02 0.83
C VAL A 62 -4.18 -5.46 0.71
N TYR A 63 -5.13 -4.56 0.97
CA TYR A 63 -6.57 -4.84 0.85
C TYR A 63 -6.95 -5.28 -0.57
N TYR A 64 -6.42 -4.60 -1.58
CA TYR A 64 -6.63 -4.95 -2.98
C TYR A 64 -5.70 -6.06 -3.48
N LYS A 65 -4.92 -6.68 -2.60
CA LYS A 65 -4.03 -7.80 -2.90
C LYS A 65 -3.05 -7.49 -4.05
N ARG A 66 -2.37 -6.35 -3.95
CA ARG A 66 -1.37 -5.94 -4.95
C ARG A 66 0.05 -6.19 -4.45
N LEU A 67 0.95 -6.48 -5.37
CA LEU A 67 2.39 -6.47 -5.11
C LEU A 67 2.80 -5.05 -4.69
N ILE A 68 3.64 -4.94 -3.67
CA ILE A 68 4.04 -3.64 -3.12
C ILE A 68 5.56 -3.48 -3.21
N LEU A 69 5.99 -2.34 -3.75
CA LEU A 69 7.35 -1.84 -3.62
C LEU A 69 7.34 -0.64 -2.68
N VAL A 70 7.93 -0.76 -1.52
CA VAL A 70 7.92 0.25 -0.46
C VAL A 70 9.32 0.78 -0.17
N ASN A 71 9.42 2.07 0.15
CA ASN A 71 10.63 2.61 0.77
C ASN A 71 10.67 2.19 2.25
N ASN A 72 11.86 1.90 2.77
CA ASN A 72 12.07 1.48 4.16
C ASN A 72 11.98 2.67 5.13
N TYR A 73 10.78 3.26 5.26
CA TYR A 73 10.54 4.31 6.26
C TYR A 73 10.44 3.72 7.68
N SER A 74 10.64 4.55 8.70
CA SER A 74 10.80 4.12 10.10
C SER A 74 9.66 3.24 10.61
N ILE A 75 8.40 3.62 10.37
CA ILE A 75 7.24 2.84 10.83
C ILE A 75 7.12 1.51 10.06
N TYR A 76 7.44 1.51 8.76
CA TYR A 76 7.48 0.26 8.01
C TYR A 76 8.51 -0.70 8.60
N GLU A 77 9.72 -0.22 8.90
CA GLU A 77 10.81 -1.04 9.44
C GLU A 77 10.50 -1.61 10.83
N VAL A 78 9.91 -0.78 11.70
CA VAL A 78 9.71 -1.14 13.12
C VAL A 78 8.38 -1.86 13.33
N ASP A 79 7.31 -1.44 12.66
CA ASP A 79 5.96 -1.92 12.94
C ASP A 79 5.38 -2.88 11.90
N ILE A 80 5.72 -2.71 10.62
CA ILE A 80 5.09 -3.47 9.53
C ILE A 80 5.94 -4.68 9.15
N LYS A 81 7.18 -4.46 8.79
CA LYS A 81 8.12 -5.48 8.34
C LYS A 81 8.30 -6.66 9.32
N PRO A 82 8.40 -6.44 10.66
CA PRO A 82 8.53 -7.55 11.61
C PRO A 82 7.30 -8.45 11.71
N LYS A 83 6.15 -8.02 11.21
CA LYS A 83 4.93 -8.85 11.17
C LYS A 83 4.92 -9.87 10.03
N GLY A 84 5.94 -9.86 9.17
CA GLY A 84 6.13 -10.84 8.12
C GLY A 84 5.44 -10.51 6.79
N PHE A 85 5.10 -9.25 6.53
CA PHE A 85 4.56 -8.85 5.23
C PHE A 85 5.57 -9.09 4.11
N HIS A 86 5.13 -9.73 3.05
CA HIS A 86 5.91 -9.96 1.84
C HIS A 86 5.83 -8.73 0.94
N THR A 87 6.89 -7.97 0.88
CA THR A 87 7.00 -6.77 0.04
C THR A 87 8.36 -6.72 -0.63
N LEU A 88 8.43 -6.03 -1.74
CA LEU A 88 9.69 -5.52 -2.25
C LEU A 88 9.99 -4.19 -1.55
N TRP A 89 11.23 -3.97 -1.17
CA TRP A 89 11.59 -2.74 -0.47
C TRP A 89 12.95 -2.21 -0.91
N PHE A 90 13.16 -0.93 -0.70
CA PHE A 90 14.42 -0.24 -0.91
C PHE A 90 14.63 0.78 0.22
N ASP A 91 15.85 1.25 0.40
CA ASP A 91 16.22 2.21 1.43
C ASP A 91 16.78 3.48 0.79
N GLY A 92 15.93 4.48 0.65
CA GLY A 92 16.24 5.80 0.08
C GLY A 92 16.45 5.79 -1.43
N PHE A 93 17.08 4.77 -2.03
CA PHE A 93 17.32 4.67 -3.47
C PHE A 93 17.14 3.24 -4.00
N ILE A 94 16.79 3.15 -5.28
CA ILE A 94 16.54 1.87 -5.94
C ILE A 94 17.87 1.31 -6.47
N SER A 95 18.32 0.20 -5.91
CA SER A 95 19.53 -0.52 -6.33
C SER A 95 19.24 -1.48 -7.50
N ASN A 96 20.31 -1.99 -8.14
CA ASN A 96 20.19 -3.06 -9.12
C ASN A 96 19.57 -4.33 -8.53
N ASN A 97 19.82 -4.63 -7.25
CA ASN A 97 19.20 -5.77 -6.57
C ASN A 97 17.69 -5.56 -6.43
N THR A 98 17.26 -4.34 -6.06
CA THR A 98 15.84 -3.97 -6.03
C THR A 98 15.18 -4.14 -7.40
N LEU A 99 15.82 -3.64 -8.47
CA LEU A 99 15.32 -3.78 -9.84
C LEU A 99 15.19 -5.24 -10.26
N ASN A 100 16.17 -6.08 -9.93
CA ASN A 100 16.13 -7.50 -10.26
C ASN A 100 15.03 -8.21 -9.47
N ALA A 101 14.82 -7.87 -8.19
CA ALA A 101 13.74 -8.41 -7.38
C ALA A 101 12.36 -8.03 -7.95
N VAL A 102 12.17 -6.77 -8.36
CA VAL A 102 10.94 -6.31 -9.03
C VAL A 102 10.70 -7.09 -10.33
N ARG A 103 11.73 -7.20 -11.20
CA ARG A 103 11.60 -7.94 -12.47
C ARG A 103 11.26 -9.41 -12.24
N ASN A 104 11.86 -10.02 -11.23
CA ASN A 104 11.58 -11.41 -10.88
C ASN A 104 10.14 -11.57 -10.38
N ALA A 105 9.70 -10.72 -9.47
CA ALA A 105 8.34 -10.75 -8.94
C ALA A 105 7.27 -10.58 -10.04
N LEU A 106 7.46 -9.63 -10.94
CA LEU A 106 6.53 -9.41 -12.07
C LEU A 106 6.49 -10.55 -13.08
N LYS A 107 7.55 -11.39 -13.15
CA LYS A 107 7.58 -12.57 -14.01
C LYS A 107 6.95 -13.82 -13.37
N HIS A 108 6.68 -13.79 -12.08
CA HIS A 108 6.16 -14.92 -11.32
C HIS A 108 4.85 -14.52 -10.62
N PRO A 109 3.75 -14.36 -11.36
CA PRO A 109 2.47 -13.91 -10.81
C PRO A 109 1.90 -14.87 -9.75
N GLU A 110 2.22 -16.16 -9.83
CA GLU A 110 1.86 -17.16 -8.82
C GLU A 110 2.46 -16.83 -7.44
N LEU A 111 3.74 -16.45 -7.41
CA LEU A 111 4.43 -16.05 -6.18
C LEU A 111 3.86 -14.75 -5.61
N THR A 112 3.63 -13.77 -6.46
CA THR A 112 3.08 -12.48 -6.01
C THR A 112 1.63 -12.59 -5.53
N HIS A 113 0.87 -13.52 -6.09
CA HIS A 113 -0.47 -13.84 -5.61
C HIS A 113 -0.44 -14.48 -4.22
N GLU A 114 0.45 -15.43 -3.99
CA GLU A 114 0.67 -16.04 -2.66
C GLU A 114 1.07 -14.99 -1.61
N TRP A 115 2.01 -14.10 -1.96
CA TRP A 115 2.41 -12.98 -1.10
C TRP A 115 1.24 -12.06 -0.77
N ALA A 116 0.46 -11.71 -1.78
CA ALA A 116 -0.69 -10.82 -1.61
C ALA A 116 -1.76 -11.42 -0.70
N GLU A 117 -2.04 -12.72 -0.83
CA GLU A 117 -2.97 -13.42 0.04
C GLU A 117 -2.45 -13.49 1.49
N THR A 118 -1.18 -13.83 1.67
CA THR A 118 -0.52 -13.84 2.97
C THR A 118 -0.58 -12.45 3.63
N ASN A 119 -0.26 -11.41 2.89
CA ASN A 119 -0.33 -10.03 3.36
C ASN A 119 -1.74 -9.63 3.79
N TYR A 120 -2.75 -10.03 3.02
CA TYR A 120 -4.15 -9.78 3.36
C TYR A 120 -4.54 -10.44 4.69
N GLN A 121 -4.13 -11.68 4.93
CA GLN A 121 -4.40 -12.37 6.19
C GLN A 121 -3.65 -11.73 7.37
N LEU A 122 -2.40 -11.29 7.16
CA LEU A 122 -1.64 -10.54 8.17
C LEU A 122 -2.32 -9.21 8.50
N ALA A 123 -2.80 -8.47 7.50
CA ALA A 123 -3.51 -7.22 7.72
C ALA A 123 -4.81 -7.43 8.52
N LYS A 124 -5.59 -8.46 8.21
CA LYS A 124 -6.76 -8.84 9.02
C LYS A 124 -6.39 -9.14 10.47
N ARG A 125 -5.28 -9.83 10.69
CA ARG A 125 -4.81 -10.22 12.02
C ARG A 125 -4.34 -9.04 12.85
N TYR A 126 -3.67 -8.05 12.24
CA TYR A 126 -2.98 -6.99 12.99
C TYR A 126 -3.67 -5.63 12.91
N PHE A 127 -4.43 -5.36 11.84
CA PHE A 127 -4.91 -4.03 11.48
C PHE A 127 -6.42 -3.98 11.17
N SER A 128 -7.18 -5.04 11.49
CA SER A 128 -8.64 -5.00 11.33
C SER A 128 -9.31 -4.08 12.34
N TYR A 129 -10.50 -3.59 12.01
CA TYR A 129 -11.33 -2.79 12.93
C TYR A 129 -11.60 -3.53 14.24
N THR A 130 -11.78 -4.85 14.22
CA THR A 130 -11.96 -5.65 15.45
C THR A 130 -10.74 -5.58 16.38
N ILE A 131 -9.53 -5.55 15.81
CA ILE A 131 -8.29 -5.38 16.60
C ILE A 131 -8.18 -3.96 17.14
N LEU A 132 -8.53 -2.97 16.34
CA LEU A 132 -8.55 -1.57 16.77
C LEU A 132 -9.55 -1.38 17.91
N GLU A 133 -10.77 -1.87 17.77
CA GLU A 133 -11.82 -1.81 18.78
C GLU A 133 -11.35 -2.40 20.11
N ARG A 134 -10.85 -3.63 20.13
CA ARG A 134 -10.32 -4.28 21.33
C ARG A 134 -9.20 -3.49 21.99
N ARG A 135 -8.30 -2.90 21.21
CA ARG A 135 -7.21 -2.07 21.75
C ARG A 135 -7.73 -0.77 22.37
N LEU A 136 -8.70 -0.14 21.73
CA LEU A 136 -9.34 1.06 22.26
C LEU A 136 -10.11 0.74 23.54
N GLU A 137 -10.87 -0.35 23.59
CA GLU A 137 -11.56 -0.81 24.81
C GLU A 137 -10.57 -1.02 25.97
N SER A 138 -9.43 -1.70 25.69
CA SER A 138 -8.40 -1.90 26.70
C SER A 138 -7.83 -0.58 27.21
N ILE A 139 -7.50 0.35 26.33
CA ILE A 139 -6.96 1.68 26.71
C ILE A 139 -7.99 2.45 27.55
N VAL A 140 -9.26 2.44 27.14
CA VAL A 140 -10.33 3.13 27.86
C VAL A 140 -10.52 2.49 29.24
N ALA A 141 -10.54 1.15 29.33
CA ALA A 141 -10.65 0.46 30.61
C ALA A 141 -9.49 0.79 31.55
N ASP A 142 -8.26 0.78 31.06
CA ASP A 142 -7.08 1.14 31.82
C ASP A 142 -7.12 2.61 32.32
N CYS A 143 -7.57 3.52 31.46
CA CYS A 143 -7.71 4.95 31.82
C CYS A 143 -8.80 5.21 32.84
N LEU A 144 -9.89 4.44 32.83
CA LEU A 144 -11.03 4.61 33.73
C LEU A 144 -10.96 3.72 34.98
N GLY A 145 -9.93 2.87 35.08
CA GLY A 145 -9.74 1.96 36.19
C GLY A 145 -10.72 0.78 36.24
N TYR A 146 -11.35 0.45 35.11
CA TYR A 146 -12.16 -0.77 34.98
C TYR A 146 -11.26 -1.98 34.72
N GLN A 147 -11.36 -3.00 35.56
CA GLN A 147 -10.81 -4.33 35.25
C GLN A 147 -11.83 -5.05 34.35
N ILE A 148 -11.42 -5.42 33.14
CA ILE A 148 -12.18 -6.25 32.20
C ILE A 148 -11.91 -7.73 32.53
#